data_e0dffc7d44903b45feed9737305f46d8
#
_entry.id   e0dffc7d44903b45feed9737305f46d8
#
_cell.length_a   1.000
_cell.length_b   1.000
_cell.length_c   1.000
_cell.angle_alpha   90.00
_cell.angle_beta   90.00
_cell.angle_gamma   90.00
#
_symmetry.space_group_name_H-M   'P 1'
#
loop_
_entity.id
_entity.type
_entity.pdbx_description
1 polymer ?
#
loop_
_entity_poly.entity_id
_entity_poly.type
_entity_poly.pdbx_seq_one_letter_code
_entity_poly.pdbx_strand_id
1 'polypeptide(L)'
;MSVQYVPSRAISADAALALEEPLEVDNAVTIRDPVYISSPGLVSPGRADDVNKSRIIGFALTTQATGETVTVRKCGSLDGFSGLTENVRIFVDPSGGITQVAPVGINESIVQLGIARSATRIDIDIQQLVRRGG
;
A
#
# COMPACT_ATOMS: atom_id res chain seq x y z
N MET A 1 -2.38 -30.78 25.47
CA MET A 1 -2.41 -30.35 24.85
C MET A 1 -2.47 -29.95 24.23
N SER A 2 -2.66 -29.69 24.22
CA SER A 2 -2.64 -29.41 23.41
C SER A 2 -2.64 -28.50 22.91
N VAL A 3 -2.76 -28.09 22.87
CA VAL A 3 -2.62 -27.23 22.20
C VAL A 3 -1.71 -26.54 22.42
N GLN A 4 -0.99 -26.86 22.93
CA GLN A 4 -0.04 -26.38 22.92
C GLN A 4 0.43 -25.70 21.98
N TYR A 5 0.50 -26.08 21.36
CA TYR A 5 0.91 -25.24 20.37
C TYR A 5 -0.31 -24.93 19.58
N VAL A 6 -0.30 -23.75 19.08
CA VAL A 6 -1.39 -23.31 18.29
C VAL A 6 -1.32 -23.96 16.95
N PRO A 7 -2.41 -24.47 16.45
CA PRO A 7 -2.42 -25.02 15.10
C PRO A 7 -1.92 -24.00 14.11
N SER A 8 -1.02 -24.42 13.24
CA SER A 8 -0.46 -23.55 12.22
C SER A 8 -1.55 -22.87 11.39
N ARG A 9 -2.64 -23.56 11.15
CA ARG A 9 -3.72 -23.05 10.35
C ARG A 9 -4.37 -21.82 10.97
N ALA A 10 -4.55 -21.80 12.27
CA ALA A 10 -5.13 -20.64 12.95
C ALA A 10 -4.17 -19.44 12.87
N ILE A 11 -2.89 -19.69 13.08
CA ILE A 11 -1.89 -18.64 12.94
C ILE A 11 -1.86 -18.12 11.50
N SER A 12 -1.95 -19.02 10.54
CA SER A 12 -1.93 -18.65 9.13
C SER A 12 -3.11 -17.76 8.75
N ALA A 13 -4.29 -18.03 9.28
CA ALA A 13 -5.46 -17.21 9.00
C ALA A 13 -5.29 -15.80 9.52
N ASP A 14 -4.76 -15.66 10.74
CA ASP A 14 -4.49 -14.34 11.31
C ASP A 14 -3.41 -13.61 10.51
N ALA A 15 -2.37 -14.33 10.11
CA ALA A 15 -1.30 -13.76 9.31
C ALA A 15 -1.83 -13.29 7.95
N ALA A 16 -2.74 -14.04 7.33
CA ALA A 16 -3.33 -13.65 6.05
C ALA A 16 -4.13 -12.36 6.18
N LEU A 17 -4.90 -12.20 7.27
CA LEU A 17 -5.63 -10.96 7.51
C LEU A 17 -4.70 -9.79 7.80
N ALA A 18 -3.54 -10.06 8.44
CA ALA A 18 -2.54 -9.02 8.67
C ALA A 18 -1.85 -8.61 7.38
N LEU A 19 -1.61 -9.55 6.46
CA LEU A 19 -0.96 -9.28 5.19
C LEU A 19 -1.92 -8.66 4.18
N GLU A 20 -3.17 -9.15 4.13
CA GLU A 20 -4.14 -8.76 3.13
C GLU A 20 -5.49 -8.58 3.76
N GLU A 21 -6.24 -7.64 3.23
CA GLU A 21 -7.58 -7.35 3.73
C GLU A 21 -8.51 -7.04 2.56
N PRO A 22 -9.70 -7.67 2.50
CA PRO A 22 -10.70 -7.30 1.50
C PRO A 22 -11.43 -6.04 1.95
N LEU A 23 -11.52 -5.06 1.06
CA LEU A 23 -12.18 -3.79 1.35
C LEU A 23 -13.00 -3.37 0.14
N GLU A 24 -14.06 -2.60 0.40
CA GLU A 24 -14.88 -2.07 -0.67
C GLU A 24 -14.23 -0.84 -1.27
N VAL A 25 -14.38 -0.67 -2.59
CA VAL A 25 -13.78 0.44 -3.32
C VAL A 25 -14.73 1.63 -3.31
N ASP A 26 -14.24 2.78 -2.83
CA ASP A 26 -14.96 4.05 -2.85
C ASP A 26 -14.75 4.75 -4.19
N ASN A 27 -13.49 4.91 -4.58
CA ASN A 27 -13.12 5.40 -5.91
C ASN A 27 -12.28 4.35 -6.61
N ALA A 28 -12.51 4.15 -7.89
CA ALA A 28 -11.90 3.09 -8.68
C ALA A 28 -10.40 3.01 -8.45
N VAL A 29 -9.90 1.79 -8.28
CA VAL A 29 -8.48 1.52 -8.07
C VAL A 29 -7.94 0.72 -9.26
N THR A 30 -6.65 0.91 -9.53
CA THR A 30 -5.92 0.13 -10.53
C THR A 30 -4.98 -0.81 -9.79
N ILE A 31 -4.77 -2.00 -10.35
CA ILE A 31 -3.86 -2.98 -9.77
C ILE A 31 -2.53 -2.31 -9.40
N ARG A 32 -2.04 -2.60 -8.20
CA ARG A 32 -0.81 -2.07 -7.59
C ARG A 32 -0.87 -0.59 -7.19
N ASP A 33 -2.05 0.02 -7.19
CA ASP A 33 -2.17 1.36 -6.61
C ASP A 33 -1.97 1.33 -5.11
N PRO A 34 -1.21 2.29 -4.54
CA PRO A 34 -1.28 2.51 -3.11
C PRO A 34 -2.65 3.07 -2.77
N VAL A 35 -3.24 2.59 -1.67
CA VAL A 35 -4.61 2.96 -1.29
C VAL A 35 -4.68 3.43 0.16
N TYR A 36 -5.68 4.25 0.46
CA TYR A 36 -5.95 4.75 1.80
C TYR A 36 -7.42 4.54 2.13
N ILE A 37 -7.76 4.60 3.42
CA ILE A 37 -9.15 4.49 3.86
C ILE A 37 -9.81 5.84 3.66
N SER A 38 -10.72 5.94 2.72
CA SER A 38 -11.42 7.19 2.41
C SER A 38 -12.70 7.37 3.21
N SER A 39 -13.26 6.27 3.68
CA SER A 39 -14.42 6.23 4.58
C SER A 39 -14.35 4.92 5.34
N PRO A 40 -15.05 4.76 6.47
CA PRO A 40 -14.98 3.50 7.20
C PRO A 40 -15.29 2.30 6.30
N GLY A 41 -14.32 1.40 6.16
CA GLY A 41 -14.44 0.20 5.33
C GLY A 41 -14.26 0.41 3.84
N LEU A 42 -13.97 1.63 3.39
CA LEU A 42 -13.85 1.96 1.96
C LEU A 42 -12.43 2.44 1.64
N VAL A 43 -11.94 2.13 0.45
CA VAL A 43 -10.62 2.55 0.02
C VAL A 43 -10.66 3.32 -1.29
N SER A 44 -9.65 4.17 -1.47
CA SER A 44 -9.46 4.96 -2.69
C SER A 44 -7.96 5.05 -3.00
N PRO A 45 -7.57 5.38 -4.24
CA PRO A 45 -6.16 5.55 -4.59
C PRO A 45 -5.54 6.69 -3.80
N GLY A 46 -4.32 6.47 -3.30
CA GLY A 46 -3.61 7.46 -2.50
C GLY A 46 -2.81 8.44 -3.32
N ARG A 47 -2.50 9.58 -2.71
CA ARG A 47 -1.69 10.64 -3.31
C ARG A 47 -0.88 11.33 -2.22
N ALA A 48 0.29 11.83 -2.56
CA ALA A 48 1.14 12.53 -1.60
C ALA A 48 0.78 14.01 -1.44
N ASP A 49 -0.03 14.55 -2.33
CA ASP A 49 -0.40 15.97 -2.30
C ASP A 49 -1.55 16.29 -1.34
N ASP A 50 -2.02 15.31 -0.59
CA ASP A 50 -3.11 15.46 0.37
C ASP A 50 -2.78 14.65 1.61
N VAL A 51 -2.87 15.27 2.79
CA VAL A 51 -2.46 14.60 4.02
C VAL A 51 -3.30 13.37 4.32
N ASN A 52 -4.59 13.40 4.03
CA ASN A 52 -5.46 12.24 4.28
C ASN A 52 -5.22 11.16 3.24
N LYS A 53 -5.04 11.52 1.98
CA LYS A 53 -4.83 10.58 0.89
C LYS A 53 -3.44 9.96 0.92
N SER A 54 -2.52 10.53 1.70
CA SER A 54 -1.17 10.00 1.84
C SER A 54 -1.05 8.96 2.94
N ARG A 55 -2.13 8.69 3.69
CA ARG A 55 -2.12 7.69 4.77
C ARG A 55 -2.35 6.30 4.19
N ILE A 56 -1.37 5.83 3.46
CA ILE A 56 -1.45 4.58 2.71
C ILE A 56 -1.50 3.39 3.67
N ILE A 57 -2.40 2.44 3.40
CA ILE A 57 -2.49 1.20 4.19
C ILE A 57 -1.94 0.00 3.45
N GLY A 58 -1.82 0.07 2.14
CA GLY A 58 -1.34 -1.06 1.34
C GLY A 58 -1.55 -0.82 -0.15
N PHE A 59 -1.50 -1.91 -0.91
CA PHE A 59 -1.59 -1.88 -2.36
C PHE A 59 -2.76 -2.70 -2.84
N ALA A 60 -3.49 -2.20 -3.83
CA ALA A 60 -4.56 -2.94 -4.48
C ALA A 60 -3.96 -4.10 -5.29
N LEU A 61 -4.50 -5.29 -5.12
CA LEU A 61 -4.01 -6.47 -5.84
C LEU A 61 -4.70 -6.67 -7.19
N THR A 62 -5.81 -5.97 -7.41
CA THR A 62 -6.55 -6.06 -8.67
C THR A 62 -7.13 -4.69 -9.01
N THR A 63 -7.54 -4.54 -10.27
CA THR A 63 -8.25 -3.34 -10.72
C THR A 63 -9.74 -3.53 -10.44
N GLN A 64 -10.34 -2.62 -9.68
CA GLN A 64 -11.74 -2.73 -9.30
C GLN A 64 -12.43 -1.37 -9.39
N ALA A 65 -13.71 -1.41 -9.76
CA ALA A 65 -14.52 -0.21 -9.86
C ALA A 65 -15.16 0.12 -8.51
N THR A 66 -15.72 1.32 -8.40
CA THR A 66 -16.48 1.74 -7.23
C THR A 66 -17.55 0.73 -6.88
N GLY A 67 -17.61 0.37 -5.60
CA GLY A 67 -18.58 -0.60 -5.09
C GLY A 67 -18.14 -2.04 -5.14
N GLU A 68 -17.04 -2.33 -5.83
CA GLU A 68 -16.48 -3.68 -5.89
C GLU A 68 -15.53 -3.90 -4.72
N THR A 69 -15.20 -5.17 -4.47
CA THR A 69 -14.27 -5.53 -3.40
C THR A 69 -12.87 -5.70 -3.99
N VAL A 70 -11.89 -5.08 -3.34
CA VAL A 70 -10.49 -5.24 -3.70
C VAL A 70 -9.75 -5.83 -2.51
N THR A 71 -8.80 -6.73 -2.77
CA THR A 71 -7.89 -7.21 -1.73
C THR A 71 -6.70 -6.28 -1.68
N VAL A 72 -6.40 -5.78 -0.48
CA VAL A 72 -5.29 -4.85 -0.24
C VAL A 72 -4.19 -5.59 0.49
N ARG A 73 -2.98 -5.60 -0.10
CA ARG A 73 -1.80 -6.19 0.55
C ARG A 73 -1.09 -5.12 1.35
N LYS A 74 -0.88 -5.40 2.64
CA LYS A 74 -0.35 -4.41 3.59
C LYS A 74 1.12 -4.62 3.92
N CYS A 75 1.65 -5.81 3.69
CA CYS A 75 3.07 -6.11 3.93
C CYS A 75 3.49 -7.31 3.10
N GLY A 76 4.78 -7.67 3.17
CA GLY A 76 5.32 -8.74 2.34
C GLY A 76 5.85 -8.19 1.03
N SER A 77 5.94 -9.04 0.01
CA SER A 77 6.45 -8.62 -1.28
C SER A 77 5.32 -8.52 -2.30
N LEU A 78 5.55 -7.72 -3.33
CA LEU A 78 4.57 -7.51 -4.40
C LEU A 78 5.30 -7.43 -5.73
N ASP A 79 4.88 -8.28 -6.68
CA ASP A 79 5.45 -8.34 -8.01
C ASP A 79 4.60 -7.60 -9.03
N GLY A 80 5.11 -7.51 -10.25
CA GLY A 80 4.34 -7.00 -11.38
C GLY A 80 4.63 -5.55 -11.72
N PHE A 81 5.58 -4.93 -11.06
CA PHE A 81 6.05 -3.61 -11.43
C PHE A 81 7.01 -3.72 -12.62
N SER A 82 7.46 -2.58 -13.14
CA SER A 82 8.47 -2.55 -14.19
C SER A 82 9.27 -1.27 -14.08
N GLY A 83 10.53 -1.33 -14.52
CA GLY A 83 11.37 -0.15 -14.58
C GLY A 83 11.86 0.39 -13.25
N LEU A 84 11.74 -0.37 -12.16
CA LEU A 84 12.22 0.08 -10.86
C LEU A 84 13.74 -0.02 -10.78
N THR A 85 14.33 0.90 -10.02
CA THR A 85 15.76 0.84 -9.69
C THR A 85 15.91 0.02 -8.41
N GLU A 86 16.69 -1.05 -8.49
CA GLU A 86 16.91 -1.98 -7.37
C GLU A 86 17.54 -1.27 -6.18
N ASN A 87 17.09 -1.64 -4.98
CA ASN A 87 17.57 -1.11 -3.70
C ASN A 87 17.25 0.37 -3.45
N VAL A 88 16.35 0.94 -4.24
CA VAL A 88 15.90 2.32 -4.05
C VAL A 88 14.49 2.30 -3.45
N ARG A 89 14.23 3.21 -2.51
CA ARG A 89 12.94 3.32 -1.84
C ARG A 89 11.83 3.69 -2.81
N ILE A 90 10.63 3.27 -2.47
CA ILE A 90 9.41 3.57 -3.21
C ILE A 90 8.57 4.52 -2.36
N PHE A 91 8.02 5.56 -2.97
CA PHE A 91 7.17 6.55 -2.31
C PHE A 91 5.84 6.67 -3.03
N VAL A 92 4.81 7.18 -2.33
CA VAL A 92 3.58 7.52 -3.01
C VAL A 92 3.81 8.82 -3.80
N ASP A 93 3.30 8.83 -5.04
CA ASP A 93 3.49 9.98 -5.93
C ASP A 93 2.45 11.07 -5.62
N PRO A 94 2.81 12.35 -5.67
CA PRO A 94 1.84 13.43 -5.46
C PRO A 94 0.64 13.39 -6.40
N SER A 95 0.81 12.82 -7.58
CA SER A 95 -0.26 12.69 -8.58
C SER A 95 -0.98 11.36 -8.52
N GLY A 96 -0.60 10.48 -7.59
CA GLY A 96 -1.12 9.13 -7.50
C GLY A 96 -0.12 8.10 -8.04
N GLY A 97 -0.26 6.84 -7.58
CA GLY A 97 0.67 5.79 -7.93
C GLY A 97 1.96 5.87 -7.13
N ILE A 98 3.03 5.32 -7.68
CA ILE A 98 4.30 5.22 -6.98
C ILE A 98 5.39 6.00 -7.71
N THR A 99 6.44 6.37 -6.96
CA THR A 99 7.63 7.01 -7.51
C THR A 99 8.83 6.57 -6.68
N GLN A 100 10.02 6.64 -7.27
CA GLN A 100 11.26 6.42 -6.54
C GLN A 100 11.97 7.73 -6.21
N VAL A 101 11.32 8.86 -6.46
CA VAL A 101 11.80 10.18 -6.12
C VAL A 101 10.94 10.73 -5.01
N ALA A 102 11.55 11.05 -3.85
CA ALA A 102 10.79 11.59 -2.73
C ALA A 102 10.12 12.91 -3.13
N PRO A 103 8.82 13.10 -2.80
CA PRO A 103 8.15 14.36 -3.10
C PRO A 103 8.85 15.54 -2.44
N VAL A 104 8.94 16.65 -3.16
CA VAL A 104 9.66 17.84 -2.69
C VAL A 104 8.76 19.09 -2.64
N GLY A 105 7.50 18.98 -3.03
CA GLY A 105 6.59 20.11 -3.06
C GLY A 105 6.11 20.51 -1.68
N ILE A 106 5.68 21.76 -1.55
CA ILE A 106 5.06 22.25 -0.33
C ILE A 106 3.72 21.50 -0.15
N ASN A 107 3.43 21.09 1.09
CA ASN A 107 2.23 20.34 1.44
C ASN A 107 2.19 18.92 0.85
N GLU A 108 3.32 18.42 0.35
CA GLU A 108 3.42 17.02 -0.06
C GLU A 108 3.97 16.18 1.08
N SER A 109 3.41 14.99 1.22
CA SER A 109 3.87 14.04 2.23
C SER A 109 4.95 13.16 1.65
N ILE A 110 5.92 12.78 2.48
CA ILE A 110 6.90 11.77 2.13
C ILE A 110 6.49 10.49 2.84
N VAL A 111 5.87 9.58 2.10
CA VAL A 111 5.40 8.30 2.63
C VAL A 111 6.13 7.21 1.89
N GLN A 112 7.01 6.50 2.60
CA GLN A 112 7.70 5.35 2.05
C GLN A 112 6.72 4.20 1.92
N LEU A 113 6.70 3.55 0.79
CA LEU A 113 5.85 2.37 0.56
C LEU A 113 6.64 1.07 0.64
N GLY A 114 7.95 1.14 0.45
CA GLY A 114 8.81 -0.02 0.50
C GLY A 114 10.12 0.23 -0.21
N ILE A 115 10.79 -0.86 -0.59
CA ILE A 115 12.08 -0.82 -1.28
C ILE A 115 11.98 -1.77 -2.48
N ALA A 116 12.49 -1.32 -3.63
CA ALA A 116 12.55 -2.18 -4.82
C ALA A 116 13.59 -3.27 -4.61
N ARG A 117 13.18 -4.53 -4.72
CA ARG A 117 14.09 -5.67 -4.67
C ARG A 117 14.65 -6.00 -6.02
N SER A 118 13.94 -5.62 -7.06
CA SER A 118 14.36 -5.80 -8.45
C SER A 118 13.61 -4.80 -9.30
N ALA A 119 13.79 -4.86 -10.60
CA ALA A 119 13.05 -3.98 -11.51
C ALA A 119 11.54 -4.23 -11.47
N THR A 120 11.09 -5.37 -10.92
CA THR A 120 9.69 -5.79 -10.99
C THR A 120 9.05 -6.10 -9.63
N ARG A 121 9.83 -6.11 -8.55
CA ARG A 121 9.34 -6.53 -7.23
C ARG A 121 9.70 -5.50 -6.17
N ILE A 122 8.76 -5.27 -5.24
CA ILE A 122 9.03 -4.45 -4.06
C ILE A 122 8.78 -5.27 -2.80
N ASP A 123 9.49 -4.90 -1.73
CA ASP A 123 9.16 -5.31 -0.37
C ASP A 123 8.39 -4.18 0.25
N ILE A 124 7.18 -4.46 0.73
CA ILE A 124 6.30 -3.44 1.30
C ILE A 124 6.76 -3.10 2.71
N ASP A 125 6.95 -1.81 2.97
CA ASP A 125 7.32 -1.30 4.29
C ASP A 125 6.81 0.13 4.37
N ILE A 126 5.56 0.29 4.78
CA ILE A 126 4.88 1.58 4.74
C ILE A 126 5.23 2.39 5.98
N GLN A 127 5.83 3.56 5.77
CA GLN A 127 6.22 4.48 6.83
C GLN A 127 5.94 5.90 6.40
N GLN A 128 5.23 6.64 7.23
CA GLN A 128 5.08 8.07 7.00
C GLN A 128 6.31 8.78 7.58
N LEU A 129 7.12 9.38 6.73
CA LEU A 129 8.38 9.96 7.15
C LEU A 129 8.23 11.42 7.54
N VAL A 130 7.71 12.24 6.63
CA VAL A 130 7.55 13.65 6.92
C VAL A 130 6.53 14.24 5.95
N ARG A 131 5.86 15.34 6.37
CA ARG A 131 5.06 16.13 5.46
C ARG A 131 5.72 17.49 5.28
N ARG A 132 6.01 17.86 4.05
CA ARG A 132 6.57 19.16 3.76
C ARG A 132 5.49 20.21 3.82
N GLY A 133 5.87 21.39 4.16
CA GLY A 133 4.96 22.50 4.12
C GLY A 133 4.90 23.24 5.41
N GLY A 134 3.92 24.06 5.49
CA GLY A 134 3.85 24.98 6.55
C GLY A 134 3.26 24.55 7.84
#